data_dc8e5e0d3efb6d0842bc0be600127316
#
_entry.id   dc8e5e0d3efb6d0842bc0be600127316
#
_cell.length_a   1.000
_cell.length_b   1.000
_cell.length_c   1.000
_cell.angle_alpha   90.00
_cell.angle_beta   90.00
_cell.angle_gamma   90.00
#
_symmetry.space_group_name_H-M   'P 1'
#
loop_
_entity.id
_entity.type
_entity.pdbx_description
1 polymer ?
#
loop_
_entity_poly.entity_id
_entity_poly.type
_entity_poly.pdbx_seq_one_letter_code
_entity_poly.pdbx_strand_id
1 'polypeptide(L)'
;MKVFVNTALGECWEEKVERFSFEEIQARAEDYGEYLNHEDGTYEEVEIPDKVNVLTAGVDVQDNRLEVEIVGWAKGEESWGIYYKVIMGNPALPYVWNELDQVLMKDYSYQNGEKIRVACACVDTGGHHTDDVYRYVKAREQLNIFGIKGSGEAGRPLISRPSKNNKGGISLFVLGVNTGKDTIMSNLKVKEPGAKYMHYPNNPKRGYDEIYFKGLTSEIKVVTFSKGQAKIEWKTVGDKRNEPLDIRNYAQAALRIANPDLDIRYSTDLLNGLRTQRVSRKRKILSKGIK
;
A
#
# COMPACT_ATOMS: atom_id res chain seq x y z
N MET A 1 4.70 -17.74 -35.64
CA MET A 1 5.96 -17.16 -35.13
C MET A 1 6.42 -17.83 -33.84
N LYS A 2 5.61 -17.96 -32.77
CA LYS A 2 5.95 -18.64 -31.49
C LYS A 2 6.52 -20.06 -31.66
N VAL A 3 5.89 -20.90 -32.48
CA VAL A 3 6.36 -22.28 -32.77
C VAL A 3 7.71 -22.23 -33.47
N PHE A 4 7.90 -21.36 -34.46
CA PHE A 4 9.16 -21.22 -35.18
C PHE A 4 10.32 -20.80 -34.27
N VAL A 5 10.11 -19.82 -33.39
CA VAL A 5 11.16 -19.37 -32.45
C VAL A 5 11.53 -20.50 -31.49
N ASN A 6 10.54 -21.17 -30.90
CA ASN A 6 10.79 -22.23 -29.92
C ASN A 6 11.39 -23.52 -30.52
N THR A 7 11.03 -23.87 -31.76
CA THR A 7 11.43 -25.14 -32.38
C THR A 7 12.58 -25.00 -33.37
N ALA A 8 12.63 -23.93 -34.13
CA ALA A 8 13.64 -23.72 -35.16
C ALA A 8 14.86 -22.93 -34.67
N LEU A 9 14.66 -21.97 -33.75
CA LEU A 9 15.76 -21.18 -33.20
C LEU A 9 16.23 -21.69 -31.82
N GLY A 10 15.48 -22.58 -31.18
CA GLY A 10 15.80 -23.05 -29.81
C GLY A 10 15.73 -21.97 -28.73
N GLU A 11 15.12 -20.83 -29.06
CA GLU A 11 14.95 -19.69 -28.15
C GLU A 11 13.57 -19.75 -27.48
N CYS A 12 13.50 -19.37 -26.23
CA CYS A 12 12.21 -19.22 -25.56
C CYS A 12 11.46 -18.01 -26.16
N TRP A 13 10.24 -18.25 -26.67
CA TRP A 13 9.39 -17.15 -27.11
C TRP A 13 9.00 -16.31 -25.88
N GLU A 14 9.51 -15.09 -25.82
CA GLU A 14 9.05 -14.09 -24.87
C GLU A 14 7.89 -13.30 -25.51
N GLU A 15 6.71 -13.38 -24.93
CA GLU A 15 5.64 -12.44 -25.27
C GLU A 15 6.11 -11.04 -24.88
N LYS A 16 6.00 -10.05 -25.80
CA LYS A 16 6.30 -8.66 -25.47
C LYS A 16 5.36 -8.22 -24.35
N VAL A 17 5.91 -8.16 -23.14
CA VAL A 17 5.20 -7.65 -21.97
C VAL A 17 5.14 -6.12 -22.10
N GLU A 18 3.95 -5.56 -21.93
CA GLU A 18 3.79 -4.10 -21.82
C GLU A 18 4.68 -3.58 -20.70
N ARG A 19 5.52 -2.62 -21.04
CA ARG A 19 6.33 -1.88 -20.07
C ARG A 19 5.74 -0.49 -19.95
N PHE A 20 5.52 -0.06 -18.71
CA PHE A 20 5.20 1.34 -18.44
C PHE A 20 6.50 2.14 -18.44
N SER A 21 6.50 3.28 -19.13
CA SER A 21 7.54 4.27 -18.95
C SER A 21 7.28 4.98 -17.62
N PHE A 22 8.30 5.04 -16.76
CA PHE A 22 8.19 5.78 -15.50
C PHE A 22 8.01 7.28 -15.77
N GLU A 23 8.59 7.79 -16.85
CA GLU A 23 8.47 9.18 -17.30
C GLU A 23 7.02 9.54 -17.64
N GLU A 24 6.28 8.62 -18.30
CA GLU A 24 4.86 8.83 -18.62
C GLU A 24 4.01 8.89 -17.35
N ILE A 25 4.32 8.10 -16.34
CA ILE A 25 3.58 8.12 -15.06
C ILE A 25 3.98 9.36 -14.26
N GLN A 26 5.26 9.69 -14.19
CA GLN A 26 5.74 10.90 -13.51
C GLN A 26 5.19 12.18 -14.13
N ALA A 27 5.04 12.23 -15.46
CA ALA A 27 4.46 13.37 -16.16
C ALA A 27 2.97 13.63 -15.84
N ARG A 28 2.29 12.68 -15.19
CA ARG A 28 0.91 12.84 -14.69
C ARG A 28 0.86 13.47 -13.30
N ALA A 29 2.01 13.78 -12.69
CA ALA A 29 2.02 14.38 -11.36
C ALA A 29 1.31 15.74 -11.38
N GLU A 30 0.48 15.96 -10.38
CA GLU A 30 -0.45 17.08 -10.26
C GLU A 30 -0.14 17.91 -9.02
N ASP A 31 -0.50 19.19 -9.07
CA ASP A 31 -0.42 20.05 -7.90
C ASP A 31 -1.65 19.81 -7.00
N TYR A 32 -1.45 19.08 -5.92
CA TYR A 32 -2.38 19.03 -4.80
C TYR A 32 -1.62 19.05 -3.48
N GLY A 33 -2.25 19.55 -2.44
CA GLY A 33 -1.61 19.81 -1.16
C GLY A 33 -1.15 21.27 -1.05
N GLU A 34 -2.09 22.20 -1.26
CA GLU A 34 -1.86 23.63 -1.11
C GLU A 34 -1.60 24.01 0.36
N TYR A 35 -0.85 25.10 0.54
CA TYR A 35 -0.68 25.71 1.86
C TYR A 35 -1.81 26.68 2.10
N LEU A 36 -2.55 26.52 3.21
CA LEU A 36 -3.47 27.55 3.70
C LEU A 36 -2.64 28.64 4.36
N ASN A 37 -2.89 29.88 3.91
CA ASN A 37 -2.35 31.08 4.52
C ASN A 37 -3.42 31.57 5.51
N HIS A 38 -3.16 31.43 6.82
CA HIS A 38 -4.03 32.00 7.83
C HIS A 38 -3.77 33.52 7.94
N GLU A 39 -4.76 34.30 8.32
CA GLU A 39 -4.64 35.76 8.49
C GLU A 39 -3.57 36.17 9.52
N ASP A 40 -3.19 35.25 10.41
CA ASP A 40 -2.12 35.43 11.40
C ASP A 40 -0.71 35.13 10.85
N GLY A 41 -0.59 34.80 9.56
CA GLY A 41 0.67 34.46 8.89
C GLY A 41 1.16 33.03 9.14
N THR A 42 0.37 32.19 9.78
CA THR A 42 0.69 30.74 9.90
C THR A 42 0.30 29.98 8.65
N TYR A 43 1.06 28.93 8.34
CA TYR A 43 0.83 28.05 7.20
C TYR A 43 0.41 26.67 7.70
N GLU A 44 -0.74 26.19 7.24
CA GLU A 44 -1.11 24.79 7.40
C GLU A 44 -1.03 24.09 6.02
N GLU A 45 -0.32 22.99 5.97
CA GLU A 45 -0.22 22.19 4.74
C GLU A 45 -1.52 21.42 4.54
N VAL A 46 -2.20 21.68 3.43
CA VAL A 46 -3.37 20.91 2.96
C VAL A 46 -2.84 19.70 2.21
N GLU A 47 -2.99 18.52 2.79
CA GLU A 47 -2.37 17.31 2.25
C GLU A 47 -3.35 16.47 1.45
N ILE A 48 -4.64 16.62 1.72
CA ILE A 48 -5.67 15.71 1.24
C ILE A 48 -6.59 16.40 0.24
N PRO A 49 -6.67 15.91 -1.01
CA PRO A 49 -7.68 16.32 -1.97
C PRO A 49 -9.10 16.04 -1.45
N ASP A 50 -10.05 16.95 -1.72
CA ASP A 50 -11.42 16.88 -1.21
C ASP A 50 -12.17 15.60 -1.57
N LYS A 51 -11.84 14.98 -2.69
CA LYS A 51 -12.44 13.71 -3.13
C LYS A 51 -12.03 12.50 -2.28
N VAL A 52 -10.91 12.56 -1.57
CA VAL A 52 -10.40 11.45 -0.77
C VAL A 52 -11.31 11.20 0.43
N ASN A 53 -11.76 9.98 0.59
CA ASN A 53 -12.65 9.58 1.68
C ASN A 53 -11.98 8.67 2.72
N VAL A 54 -10.93 7.94 2.33
CA VAL A 54 -10.24 6.96 3.19
C VAL A 54 -8.74 7.02 2.92
N LEU A 55 -7.94 6.89 3.98
CA LEU A 55 -6.49 6.68 3.87
C LEU A 55 -6.13 5.25 4.25
N THR A 56 -5.24 4.65 3.47
CA THR A 56 -4.57 3.38 3.83
C THR A 56 -3.07 3.49 3.65
N ALA A 57 -2.33 2.56 4.24
CA ALA A 57 -0.89 2.53 4.13
C ALA A 57 -0.34 1.14 3.78
N GLY A 58 0.73 1.14 3.01
CA GLY A 58 1.62 0.00 2.82
C GLY A 58 2.98 0.29 3.42
N VAL A 59 3.59 -0.71 4.05
CA VAL A 59 4.92 -0.61 4.66
C VAL A 59 5.75 -1.81 4.27
N ASP A 60 6.90 -1.57 3.67
CA ASP A 60 7.93 -2.56 3.39
C ASP A 60 9.06 -2.48 4.41
N VAL A 61 9.60 -3.63 4.80
CA VAL A 61 10.64 -3.74 5.84
C VAL A 61 11.89 -4.37 5.26
N GLN A 62 12.92 -3.55 5.09
CA GLN A 62 14.24 -3.94 4.60
C GLN A 62 15.25 -4.05 5.75
N ASP A 63 16.46 -4.57 5.50
CA ASP A 63 17.48 -4.77 6.55
C ASP A 63 17.97 -3.47 7.20
N ASN A 64 17.87 -2.35 6.50
CA ASN A 64 18.43 -1.06 6.91
C ASN A 64 17.47 0.11 6.79
N ARG A 65 16.17 -0.13 6.53
CA ARG A 65 15.16 0.92 6.38
C ARG A 65 13.74 0.35 6.42
N LEU A 66 12.77 1.24 6.63
CA LEU A 66 11.37 1.02 6.29
C LEU A 66 10.99 1.94 5.13
N GLU A 67 10.09 1.48 4.27
CA GLU A 67 9.47 2.31 3.24
C GLU A 67 7.96 2.30 3.45
N VAL A 68 7.36 3.48 3.48
CA VAL A 68 5.93 3.64 3.74
C VAL A 68 5.28 4.54 2.70
N GLU A 69 4.11 4.14 2.24
CA GLU A 69 3.25 4.97 1.40
C GLU A 69 1.87 5.11 2.01
N ILE A 70 1.37 6.35 2.06
CA ILE A 70 -0.01 6.68 2.39
C ILE A 70 -0.76 6.93 1.09
N VAL A 71 -1.88 6.24 0.92
CA VAL A 71 -2.74 6.33 -0.26
C VAL A 71 -4.13 6.75 0.14
N GLY A 72 -4.64 7.78 -0.51
CA GLY A 72 -6.02 8.24 -0.42
C GLY A 72 -6.90 7.51 -1.44
N TRP A 73 -8.14 7.24 -1.07
CA TRP A 73 -9.11 6.52 -1.90
C TRP A 73 -10.46 7.23 -1.92
N ALA A 74 -11.10 7.21 -3.08
CA ALA A 74 -12.44 7.71 -3.29
C ALA A 74 -13.31 6.69 -4.05
N LYS A 75 -14.54 7.08 -4.36
CA LYS A 75 -15.50 6.29 -5.14
C LYS A 75 -14.87 5.73 -6.41
N GLY A 76 -15.19 4.49 -6.73
CA GLY A 76 -14.62 3.80 -7.90
C GLY A 76 -13.15 3.39 -7.72
N GLU A 77 -12.60 3.49 -6.51
CA GLU A 77 -11.19 3.25 -6.20
C GLU A 77 -10.24 4.17 -6.98
N GLU A 78 -10.69 5.38 -7.33
CA GLU A 78 -9.81 6.49 -7.68
C GLU A 78 -8.85 6.73 -6.52
N SER A 79 -7.55 6.91 -6.78
CA SER A 79 -6.55 6.93 -5.71
C SER A 79 -5.55 8.06 -5.86
N TRP A 80 -5.09 8.58 -4.73
CA TRP A 80 -4.09 9.65 -4.62
C TRP A 80 -2.91 9.19 -3.79
N GLY A 81 -1.70 9.36 -4.31
CA GLY A 81 -0.49 9.28 -3.52
C GLY A 81 -0.46 10.46 -2.55
N ILE A 82 -0.51 10.22 -1.26
CA ILE A 82 -0.51 11.30 -0.27
C ILE A 82 0.90 11.58 0.26
N TYR A 83 1.59 10.53 0.66
CA TYR A 83 2.92 10.65 1.22
C TYR A 83 3.72 9.35 1.03
N TYR A 84 4.94 9.46 0.57
CA TYR A 84 5.91 8.38 0.52
C TYR A 84 7.15 8.77 1.33
N LYS A 85 7.64 7.87 2.19
CA LYS A 85 8.81 8.11 3.01
C LYS A 85 9.69 6.88 3.13
N VAL A 86 10.99 7.08 3.00
CA VAL A 86 12.03 6.13 3.38
C VAL A 86 12.54 6.50 4.77
N ILE A 87 12.38 5.61 5.73
CA ILE A 87 12.85 5.75 7.12
C ILE A 87 14.11 4.92 7.25
N MET A 88 15.27 5.60 7.24
CA MET A 88 16.55 4.93 7.32
C MET A 88 16.86 4.44 8.73
N GLY A 89 17.39 3.23 8.84
CA GLY A 89 17.86 2.65 10.10
C GLY A 89 17.54 1.16 10.24
N ASN A 90 18.16 0.54 11.24
CA ASN A 90 17.97 -0.89 11.50
C ASN A 90 16.60 -1.14 12.18
N PRO A 91 15.71 -1.96 11.59
CA PRO A 91 14.40 -2.29 12.18
C PRO A 91 14.45 -3.02 13.52
N ALA A 92 15.60 -3.52 13.94
CA ALA A 92 15.77 -4.02 15.32
C ALA A 92 15.73 -2.90 16.36
N LEU A 93 15.87 -1.62 15.96
CA LEU A 93 15.93 -0.47 16.85
C LEU A 93 14.57 0.27 16.94
N PRO A 94 14.14 0.64 18.14
CA PRO A 94 12.81 1.23 18.36
C PRO A 94 12.55 2.55 17.63
N TYR A 95 13.58 3.37 17.39
CA TYR A 95 13.40 4.69 16.80
C TYR A 95 12.81 4.65 15.39
N VAL A 96 13.14 3.60 14.60
CA VAL A 96 12.62 3.43 13.24
C VAL A 96 11.10 3.25 13.26
N TRP A 97 10.62 2.46 14.22
CA TRP A 97 9.18 2.23 14.42
C TRP A 97 8.45 3.46 14.99
N ASN A 98 9.14 4.26 15.83
CA ASN A 98 8.59 5.52 16.32
C ASN A 98 8.41 6.54 15.18
N GLU A 99 9.36 6.59 14.23
CA GLU A 99 9.19 7.41 13.03
C GLU A 99 8.04 6.92 12.13
N LEU A 100 7.87 5.60 12.02
CA LEU A 100 6.73 5.02 11.30
C LEU A 100 5.40 5.41 11.98
N ASP A 101 5.34 5.38 13.31
CA ASP A 101 4.17 5.82 14.05
C ASP A 101 3.82 7.29 13.77
N GLN A 102 4.82 8.18 13.66
CA GLN A 102 4.58 9.59 13.31
C GLN A 102 3.90 9.73 11.95
N VAL A 103 4.20 8.84 10.99
CA VAL A 103 3.55 8.83 9.67
C VAL A 103 2.15 8.21 9.73
N LEU A 104 2.01 7.04 10.35
CA LEU A 104 0.74 6.30 10.35
C LEU A 104 -0.33 6.90 11.26
N MET A 105 0.07 7.61 12.32
CA MET A 105 -0.85 8.20 13.29
C MET A 105 -1.03 9.70 13.12
N LYS A 106 -0.39 10.31 12.11
CA LYS A 106 -0.57 11.72 11.77
C LYS A 106 -2.04 11.99 11.39
N ASP A 107 -2.54 13.14 11.80
CA ASP A 107 -3.75 13.73 11.28
C ASP A 107 -3.41 14.55 10.03
N TYR A 108 -3.86 14.06 8.88
CA TYR A 108 -3.71 14.72 7.59
C TYR A 108 -4.86 15.70 7.38
N SER A 109 -4.61 16.85 6.75
CA SER A 109 -5.55 17.96 6.68
C SER A 109 -6.20 18.12 5.31
N TYR A 110 -7.51 18.32 5.31
CA TYR A 110 -8.24 18.85 4.16
C TYR A 110 -8.23 20.39 4.17
N GLN A 111 -8.55 20.99 3.02
CA GLN A 111 -8.63 22.46 2.88
C GLN A 111 -9.65 23.10 3.83
N ASN A 112 -10.71 22.40 4.18
CA ASN A 112 -11.73 22.88 5.12
C ASN A 112 -11.33 22.73 6.60
N GLY A 113 -10.08 22.32 6.90
CA GLY A 113 -9.58 22.08 8.26
C GLY A 113 -10.00 20.74 8.87
N GLU A 114 -10.83 19.94 8.20
CA GLU A 114 -11.16 18.58 8.64
C GLU A 114 -9.92 17.70 8.62
N LYS A 115 -9.85 16.74 9.54
CA LYS A 115 -8.71 15.83 9.67
C LYS A 115 -9.11 14.40 9.31
N ILE A 116 -8.18 13.69 8.67
CA ILE A 116 -8.30 12.28 8.36
C ILE A 116 -7.04 11.53 8.76
N ARG A 117 -7.18 10.31 9.24
CA ARG A 117 -6.07 9.44 9.64
C ARG A 117 -6.11 8.12 8.87
N VAL A 118 -4.96 7.44 8.79
CA VAL A 118 -4.88 6.10 8.20
C VAL A 118 -5.87 5.16 8.88
N ALA A 119 -6.81 4.63 8.09
CA ALA A 119 -7.86 3.72 8.58
C ALA A 119 -7.34 2.29 8.73
N CYS A 120 -6.41 1.87 7.87
CA CYS A 120 -5.78 0.56 7.89
C CYS A 120 -4.38 0.63 7.27
N ALA A 121 -3.44 -0.13 7.83
CA ALA A 121 -2.10 -0.30 7.30
C ALA A 121 -1.69 -1.77 7.22
N CYS A 122 -0.94 -2.13 6.19
CA CYS A 122 -0.32 -3.43 6.02
C CYS A 122 1.20 -3.31 6.09
N VAL A 123 1.83 -4.11 6.94
CA VAL A 123 3.29 -4.17 7.14
C VAL A 123 3.80 -5.53 6.68
N ASP A 124 4.78 -5.55 5.77
CA ASP A 124 5.36 -6.81 5.30
C ASP A 124 6.08 -7.56 6.41
N THR A 125 5.90 -8.88 6.43
CA THR A 125 6.53 -9.79 7.39
C THR A 125 7.53 -10.75 6.73
N GLY A 126 7.81 -10.56 5.44
CA GLY A 126 8.57 -11.52 4.63
C GLY A 126 10.09 -11.47 4.80
N GLY A 127 10.65 -10.43 5.41
CA GLY A 127 12.09 -10.20 5.54
C GLY A 127 12.72 -10.81 6.81
N HIS A 128 13.97 -10.41 7.06
CA HIS A 128 14.77 -10.89 8.22
C HIS A 128 14.25 -10.37 9.56
N HIS A 129 13.54 -9.24 9.59
CA HIS A 129 13.02 -8.61 10.79
C HIS A 129 11.60 -9.04 11.17
N THR A 130 11.18 -10.24 10.79
CA THR A 130 9.83 -10.78 11.03
C THR A 130 9.37 -10.66 12.49
N ASP A 131 10.24 -10.94 13.47
CA ASP A 131 9.88 -10.90 14.89
C ASP A 131 9.69 -9.44 15.39
N ASP A 132 10.44 -8.48 14.84
CA ASP A 132 10.27 -7.06 15.13
C ASP A 132 8.95 -6.54 14.55
N VAL A 133 8.61 -6.93 13.31
CA VAL A 133 7.31 -6.64 12.70
C VAL A 133 6.17 -7.21 13.53
N TYR A 134 6.27 -8.48 13.97
CA TYR A 134 5.22 -9.09 14.79
C TYR A 134 5.01 -8.35 16.10
N ARG A 135 6.09 -7.93 16.76
CA ARG A 135 6.01 -7.12 17.99
C ARG A 135 5.33 -5.78 17.72
N TYR A 136 5.71 -5.11 16.65
CA TYR A 136 5.16 -3.82 16.24
C TYR A 136 3.65 -3.90 15.94
N VAL A 137 3.23 -4.81 15.07
CA VAL A 137 1.82 -4.94 14.65
C VAL A 137 0.93 -5.45 15.78
N LYS A 138 1.43 -6.36 16.64
CA LYS A 138 0.67 -6.88 17.78
C LYS A 138 0.19 -5.77 18.71
N ALA A 139 1.05 -4.81 18.99
CA ALA A 139 0.70 -3.66 19.81
C ALA A 139 -0.31 -2.72 19.16
N ARG A 140 -0.50 -2.83 17.82
CA ARG A 140 -1.27 -1.88 17.00
C ARG A 140 -2.42 -2.49 16.19
N GLU A 141 -2.74 -3.78 16.40
CA GLU A 141 -3.91 -4.41 15.76
C GLU A 141 -5.22 -3.65 16.04
N GLN A 142 -5.35 -3.02 17.20
CA GLN A 142 -6.51 -2.19 17.54
C GLN A 142 -6.62 -0.93 16.68
N LEU A 143 -5.50 -0.48 16.09
CA LEU A 143 -5.42 0.63 15.15
C LEU A 143 -5.58 0.18 13.70
N ASN A 144 -5.92 -1.11 13.45
CA ASN A 144 -5.97 -1.75 12.15
C ASN A 144 -4.61 -1.76 11.42
N ILE A 145 -3.51 -1.90 12.15
CA ILE A 145 -2.18 -2.13 11.58
C ILE A 145 -1.90 -3.63 11.65
N PHE A 146 -1.77 -4.27 10.48
CA PHE A 146 -1.70 -5.72 10.36
C PHE A 146 -0.43 -6.17 9.65
N GLY A 147 0.05 -7.35 10.04
CA GLY A 147 1.09 -8.05 9.30
C GLY A 147 0.53 -8.72 8.05
N ILE A 148 1.27 -8.65 6.96
CA ILE A 148 0.96 -9.38 5.73
C ILE A 148 2.13 -10.26 5.31
N LYS A 149 1.82 -11.33 4.58
CA LYS A 149 2.82 -12.20 3.95
C LYS A 149 2.45 -12.39 2.47
N GLY A 150 3.38 -12.05 1.58
CA GLY A 150 3.21 -12.24 0.15
C GLY A 150 3.13 -13.72 -0.26
N SER A 151 2.28 -14.01 -1.24
CA SER A 151 2.21 -15.29 -1.94
C SER A 151 2.18 -15.06 -3.45
N GLY A 152 3.12 -15.66 -4.16
CA GLY A 152 3.18 -15.66 -5.62
C GLY A 152 2.31 -16.74 -6.29
N GLU A 153 1.44 -17.42 -5.54
CA GLU A 153 0.55 -18.46 -6.05
C GLU A 153 -0.43 -17.88 -7.08
N ALA A 154 -0.51 -18.51 -8.25
CA ALA A 154 -1.39 -18.06 -9.32
C ALA A 154 -2.87 -18.14 -8.92
N GLY A 155 -3.65 -17.11 -9.27
CA GLY A 155 -5.09 -17.06 -8.99
C GLY A 155 -5.47 -16.83 -7.53
N ARG A 156 -4.50 -16.61 -6.64
CA ARG A 156 -4.78 -16.25 -5.24
C ARG A 156 -5.47 -14.89 -5.18
N PRO A 157 -6.58 -14.75 -4.43
CA PRO A 157 -7.23 -13.45 -4.25
C PRO A 157 -6.28 -12.46 -3.57
N LEU A 158 -6.49 -11.15 -3.81
CA LEU A 158 -5.62 -10.09 -3.27
C LEU A 158 -5.42 -10.24 -1.75
N ILE A 159 -6.50 -10.51 -1.01
CA ILE A 159 -6.45 -10.80 0.43
C ILE A 159 -7.24 -12.06 0.74
N SER A 160 -6.64 -12.95 1.51
CA SER A 160 -7.29 -14.12 2.11
C SER A 160 -7.70 -13.82 3.56
N ARG A 161 -8.57 -14.65 4.13
CA ARG A 161 -8.91 -14.55 5.56
C ARG A 161 -7.64 -14.66 6.40
N PRO A 162 -7.51 -13.87 7.48
CA PRO A 162 -6.32 -13.91 8.32
C PRO A 162 -6.21 -15.26 9.03
N SER A 163 -4.99 -15.75 9.12
CA SER A 163 -4.63 -16.84 10.03
C SER A 163 -4.08 -16.26 11.34
N LYS A 164 -4.32 -16.91 12.45
CA LYS A 164 -3.57 -16.60 13.66
C LYS A 164 -2.19 -17.21 13.55
N ASN A 165 -1.16 -16.37 13.56
CA ASN A 165 0.20 -16.85 13.61
C ASN A 165 0.51 -17.37 15.01
N ASN A 166 0.86 -18.63 15.12
CA ASN A 166 1.17 -19.28 16.41
C ASN A 166 2.38 -18.65 17.12
N LYS A 167 3.38 -18.17 16.36
CA LYS A 167 4.61 -17.58 16.92
C LYS A 167 4.38 -16.16 17.48
N GLY A 168 3.65 -15.31 16.80
CA GLY A 168 3.43 -13.91 17.18
C GLY A 168 2.09 -13.64 17.86
N GLY A 169 1.10 -14.54 17.71
CA GLY A 169 -0.26 -14.35 18.19
C GLY A 169 -0.98 -13.17 17.51
N ILE A 170 -0.60 -12.85 16.26
CA ILE A 170 -1.12 -11.76 15.45
C ILE A 170 -2.08 -12.29 14.38
N SER A 171 -2.96 -11.40 13.90
CA SER A 171 -3.73 -11.63 12.68
C SER A 171 -2.83 -11.41 11.46
N LEU A 172 -2.39 -12.51 10.83
CA LEU A 172 -1.54 -12.47 9.64
C LEU A 172 -2.40 -12.68 8.39
N PHE A 173 -2.36 -11.74 7.47
CA PHE A 173 -3.06 -11.84 6.19
C PHE A 173 -2.12 -12.34 5.10
N VAL A 174 -2.62 -13.20 4.21
CA VAL A 174 -1.88 -13.63 3.03
C VAL A 174 -2.31 -12.79 1.85
N LEU A 175 -1.31 -12.14 1.22
CA LEU A 175 -1.47 -11.28 0.06
C LEU A 175 -1.22 -12.06 -1.23
N GLY A 176 -2.17 -12.03 -2.16
CA GLY A 176 -1.97 -12.50 -3.54
C GLY A 176 -1.19 -11.43 -4.33
N VAL A 177 0.14 -11.52 -4.29
CA VAL A 177 1.04 -10.50 -4.85
C VAL A 177 0.76 -10.25 -6.34
N ASN A 178 0.61 -11.33 -7.12
CA ASN A 178 0.37 -11.23 -8.56
C ASN A 178 -0.95 -10.52 -8.87
N THR A 179 -2.03 -10.86 -8.16
CA THR A 179 -3.36 -10.25 -8.34
C THR A 179 -3.33 -8.75 -8.03
N GLY A 180 -2.61 -8.36 -6.99
CA GLY A 180 -2.47 -6.96 -6.63
C GLY A 180 -1.64 -6.17 -7.64
N LYS A 181 -0.50 -6.69 -8.09
CA LYS A 181 0.33 -6.07 -9.13
C LYS A 181 -0.42 -5.96 -10.45
N ASP A 182 -1.19 -7.00 -10.84
CA ASP A 182 -2.05 -6.96 -12.03
C ASP A 182 -3.08 -5.82 -11.94
N THR A 183 -3.68 -5.60 -10.78
CA THR A 183 -4.63 -4.51 -10.55
C THR A 183 -3.94 -3.15 -10.67
N ILE A 184 -2.78 -2.95 -10.04
CA ILE A 184 -2.01 -1.70 -10.11
C ILE A 184 -1.66 -1.39 -11.57
N MET A 185 -1.10 -2.35 -12.29
CA MET A 185 -0.73 -2.16 -13.70
C MET A 185 -1.94 -1.89 -14.60
N SER A 186 -3.09 -2.49 -14.31
CA SER A 186 -4.35 -2.17 -15.00
C SER A 186 -4.79 -0.73 -14.72
N ASN A 187 -4.68 -0.28 -13.47
CA ASN A 187 -5.05 1.08 -13.07
C ASN A 187 -4.10 2.14 -13.67
N LEU A 188 -2.79 1.85 -13.80
CA LEU A 188 -1.84 2.74 -14.46
C LEU A 188 -2.16 2.98 -15.95
N LYS A 189 -2.94 2.10 -16.61
CA LYS A 189 -3.40 2.29 -17.99
C LYS A 189 -4.53 3.32 -18.10
N VAL A 190 -5.24 3.59 -17.02
CA VAL A 190 -6.31 4.59 -17.02
C VAL A 190 -5.68 5.97 -17.20
N LYS A 191 -6.12 6.72 -18.20
CA LYS A 191 -5.52 8.01 -18.57
C LYS A 191 -6.33 9.21 -18.11
N GLU A 192 -7.62 9.00 -17.86
CA GLU A 192 -8.54 10.06 -17.48
C GLU A 192 -8.90 9.96 -16.00
N PRO A 193 -8.94 11.08 -15.24
CA PRO A 193 -9.38 11.11 -13.86
C PRO A 193 -10.76 10.48 -13.67
N GLY A 194 -10.91 9.71 -12.61
CA GLY A 194 -12.15 8.99 -12.29
C GLY A 194 -11.85 7.59 -11.74
N ALA A 195 -12.80 6.68 -11.90
CA ALA A 195 -12.67 5.32 -11.35
C ALA A 195 -11.35 4.64 -11.78
N LYS A 196 -10.61 4.13 -10.78
CA LYS A 196 -9.32 3.44 -10.95
C LYS A 196 -8.13 4.33 -11.35
N TYR A 197 -8.33 5.62 -11.66
CA TYR A 197 -7.21 6.50 -11.96
C TYR A 197 -6.29 6.68 -10.75
N MET A 198 -4.99 6.80 -11.00
CA MET A 198 -3.97 6.94 -9.96
C MET A 198 -3.30 8.30 -10.10
N HIS A 199 -3.58 9.18 -9.13
CA HIS A 199 -3.02 10.51 -9.00
C HIS A 199 -1.71 10.48 -8.18
N TYR A 200 -0.77 11.35 -8.52
CA TYR A 200 0.49 11.52 -7.81
C TYR A 200 0.79 13.00 -7.60
N PRO A 201 1.31 13.41 -6.42
CA PRO A 201 1.61 14.81 -6.17
C PRO A 201 2.90 15.25 -6.86
N ASN A 202 2.89 16.47 -7.40
CA ASN A 202 4.08 17.13 -7.96
C ASN A 202 4.95 17.81 -6.88
N ASN A 203 4.61 17.69 -5.61
CA ASN A 203 5.34 18.31 -4.50
C ASN A 203 6.49 17.40 -4.05
N PRO A 204 7.78 17.84 -4.16
CA PRO A 204 8.94 17.03 -3.78
C PRO A 204 8.93 16.59 -2.32
N LYS A 205 8.31 17.37 -1.41
CA LYS A 205 8.20 17.04 0.01
C LYS A 205 7.31 15.82 0.28
N ARG A 206 6.53 15.40 -0.71
CA ARG A 206 5.67 14.20 -0.61
C ARG A 206 6.39 12.90 -0.93
N GLY A 207 7.64 12.98 -1.43
CA GLY A 207 8.51 11.84 -1.68
C GLY A 207 8.31 11.13 -3.03
N TYR A 208 7.42 11.60 -3.89
CA TYR A 208 7.18 11.01 -5.22
C TYR A 208 8.16 11.57 -6.25
N ASP A 209 9.40 11.13 -6.13
CA ASP A 209 10.47 11.48 -7.05
C ASP A 209 10.67 10.45 -8.17
N GLU A 210 11.68 10.65 -8.99
CA GLU A 210 12.06 9.73 -10.08
C GLU A 210 12.37 8.32 -9.56
N ILE A 211 12.94 8.20 -8.36
CA ILE A 211 13.29 6.90 -7.75
C ILE A 211 12.01 6.12 -7.42
N TYR A 212 11.00 6.81 -6.88
CA TYR A 212 9.69 6.22 -6.62
C TYR A 212 9.05 5.69 -7.92
N PHE A 213 8.98 6.51 -8.99
CA PHE A 213 8.33 6.09 -10.24
C PHE A 213 9.09 4.98 -10.95
N LYS A 214 10.42 4.99 -10.90
CA LYS A 214 11.25 3.87 -11.40
C LYS A 214 10.97 2.58 -10.64
N GLY A 215 10.79 2.65 -9.32
CA GLY A 215 10.43 1.52 -8.48
C GLY A 215 9.01 1.00 -8.78
N LEU A 216 8.05 1.90 -8.92
CA LEU A 216 6.66 1.55 -9.24
C LEU A 216 6.53 0.79 -10.57
N THR A 217 7.38 1.09 -11.55
CA THR A 217 7.36 0.48 -12.89
C THR A 217 8.53 -0.49 -13.15
N SER A 218 9.20 -0.94 -12.08
CA SER A 218 10.43 -1.74 -12.19
C SER A 218 10.20 -3.19 -12.61
N GLU A 219 9.01 -3.72 -12.39
CA GLU A 219 8.70 -5.11 -12.68
C GLU A 219 7.90 -5.30 -13.96
N ILE A 220 8.11 -6.43 -14.59
CA ILE A 220 7.34 -6.90 -15.74
C ILE A 220 6.71 -8.25 -15.45
N LYS A 221 5.57 -8.51 -16.07
CA LYS A 221 4.89 -9.81 -16.01
C LYS A 221 5.51 -10.75 -17.02
N VAL A 222 6.10 -11.84 -16.57
CA VAL A 222 6.73 -12.85 -17.41
C VAL A 222 5.90 -14.14 -17.37
N VAL A 223 5.61 -14.69 -18.54
CA VAL A 223 4.98 -16.00 -18.66
C VAL A 223 6.07 -17.03 -18.96
N THR A 224 6.37 -17.86 -17.97
CA THR A 224 7.30 -18.98 -18.14
C THR A 224 6.51 -20.29 -18.27
N PHE A 225 7.07 -21.26 -18.98
CA PHE A 225 6.46 -22.59 -19.10
C PHE A 225 7.32 -23.60 -18.35
N SER A 226 6.72 -24.31 -17.40
CA SER A 226 7.38 -25.42 -16.69
C SER A 226 6.50 -26.65 -16.77
N LYS A 227 7.04 -27.78 -17.27
CA LYS A 227 6.31 -29.04 -17.44
C LYS A 227 4.99 -28.90 -18.21
N GLY A 228 4.96 -28.04 -19.23
CA GLY A 228 3.78 -27.79 -20.06
C GLY A 228 2.73 -26.87 -19.43
N GLN A 229 2.94 -26.38 -18.21
CA GLN A 229 2.05 -25.42 -17.55
C GLN A 229 2.63 -24.01 -17.61
N ALA A 230 1.79 -23.03 -17.96
CA ALA A 230 2.14 -21.63 -17.93
C ALA A 230 2.23 -21.15 -16.47
N LYS A 231 3.37 -20.59 -16.08
CA LYS A 231 3.57 -19.92 -14.81
C LYS A 231 3.73 -18.42 -15.06
N ILE A 232 2.89 -17.64 -14.43
CA ILE A 232 2.93 -16.18 -14.51
C ILE A 232 3.67 -15.67 -13.28
N GLU A 233 4.72 -14.88 -13.49
CA GLU A 233 5.53 -14.28 -12.44
C GLU A 233 5.80 -12.81 -12.75
N TRP A 234 5.84 -11.99 -11.70
CA TRP A 234 6.37 -10.65 -11.78
C TRP A 234 7.87 -10.69 -11.52
N LYS A 235 8.67 -10.07 -12.39
CA LYS A 235 10.13 -10.05 -12.28
C LYS A 235 10.65 -8.63 -12.46
N THR A 236 11.57 -8.25 -11.58
CA THR A 236 12.32 -7.01 -11.69
C THR A 236 13.23 -7.04 -12.92
N VAL A 237 13.31 -5.95 -13.65
CA VAL A 237 14.19 -5.80 -14.81
C VAL A 237 15.51 -5.17 -14.37
N GLY A 238 16.57 -5.97 -14.33
CA GLY A 238 17.89 -5.56 -13.80
C GLY A 238 17.88 -5.40 -12.28
N ASP A 239 18.88 -4.70 -11.74
CA ASP A 239 19.04 -4.43 -10.30
C ASP A 239 18.20 -3.23 -9.84
N LYS A 240 16.94 -3.15 -10.27
CA LYS A 240 16.04 -2.05 -9.91
C LYS A 240 15.34 -2.36 -8.59
N ARG A 241 15.13 -1.30 -7.82
CA ARG A 241 14.30 -1.34 -6.63
C ARG A 241 12.84 -1.52 -7.04
N ASN A 242 12.07 -2.32 -6.30
CA ASN A 242 10.64 -2.58 -6.55
C ASN A 242 9.76 -2.24 -5.35
N GLU A 243 10.34 -1.78 -4.25
CA GLU A 243 9.62 -1.48 -3.01
C GLU A 243 8.42 -0.53 -3.24
N PRO A 244 8.49 0.54 -4.09
CA PRO A 244 7.32 1.37 -4.40
C PRO A 244 6.13 0.59 -4.96
N LEU A 245 6.35 -0.42 -5.80
CA LEU A 245 5.28 -1.27 -6.31
C LEU A 245 4.72 -2.17 -5.21
N ASP A 246 5.58 -2.74 -4.37
CA ASP A 246 5.16 -3.61 -3.28
C ASP A 246 4.37 -2.84 -2.21
N ILE A 247 4.84 -1.66 -1.77
CA ILE A 247 4.10 -0.86 -0.78
C ILE A 247 2.76 -0.35 -1.33
N ARG A 248 2.68 0.01 -2.61
CA ARG A 248 1.40 0.35 -3.26
C ARG A 248 0.45 -0.85 -3.23
N ASN A 249 0.95 -2.05 -3.47
CA ASN A 249 0.18 -3.28 -3.36
C ASN A 249 -0.29 -3.53 -1.91
N TYR A 250 0.56 -3.23 -0.92
CA TYR A 250 0.21 -3.36 0.51
C TYR A 250 -0.84 -2.33 0.93
N ALA A 251 -0.79 -1.09 0.43
CA ALA A 251 -1.82 -0.07 0.67
C ALA A 251 -3.18 -0.47 0.07
N GLN A 252 -3.18 -1.07 -1.13
CA GLN A 252 -4.37 -1.65 -1.76
C GLN A 252 -4.92 -2.84 -0.96
N ALA A 253 -4.04 -3.68 -0.41
CA ALA A 253 -4.40 -4.77 0.48
C ALA A 253 -5.07 -4.24 1.77
N ALA A 254 -4.54 -3.17 2.35
CA ALA A 254 -5.12 -2.49 3.51
C ALA A 254 -6.53 -1.97 3.21
N LEU A 255 -6.78 -1.44 2.01
CA LEU A 255 -8.11 -1.05 1.56
C LEU A 255 -9.09 -2.24 1.57
N ARG A 256 -8.66 -3.40 1.06
CA ARG A 256 -9.50 -4.62 1.05
C ARG A 256 -9.77 -5.16 2.45
N ILE A 257 -8.79 -5.06 3.35
CA ILE A 257 -8.95 -5.47 4.76
C ILE A 257 -9.92 -4.54 5.49
N ALA A 258 -9.77 -3.23 5.30
CA ALA A 258 -10.66 -2.23 5.90
C ALA A 258 -12.08 -2.33 5.35
N ASN A 259 -12.21 -2.64 4.07
CA ASN A 259 -13.47 -2.73 3.32
C ASN A 259 -14.43 -1.56 3.63
N PRO A 260 -13.97 -0.29 3.45
CA PRO A 260 -14.77 0.87 3.76
C PRO A 260 -15.82 1.13 2.69
N ASP A 261 -16.87 1.86 3.05
CA ASP A 261 -17.73 2.51 2.09
C ASP A 261 -17.01 3.73 1.52
N LEU A 262 -16.62 3.70 0.26
CA LEU A 262 -15.86 4.76 -0.39
C LEU A 262 -16.70 6.01 -0.73
N ASP A 263 -18.00 5.99 -0.50
CA ASP A 263 -18.88 7.16 -0.60
C ASP A 263 -18.94 7.97 0.72
N ILE A 264 -18.31 7.46 1.80
CA ILE A 264 -18.30 8.09 3.13
C ILE A 264 -16.89 8.54 3.49
N ARG A 265 -16.74 9.79 3.94
CA ARG A 265 -15.48 10.31 4.45
C ARG A 265 -15.19 9.77 5.86
N TYR A 266 -14.09 9.04 6.00
CA TYR A 266 -13.63 8.48 7.28
C TYR A 266 -12.75 9.49 8.01
N SER A 267 -13.36 10.58 8.52
CA SER A 267 -12.67 11.56 9.34
C SER A 267 -12.03 10.91 10.58
N THR A 268 -11.05 11.59 11.18
CA THR A 268 -10.39 11.12 12.42
C THR A 268 -11.42 10.87 13.53
N ASP A 269 -12.43 11.70 13.65
CA ASP A 269 -13.48 11.55 14.68
C ASP A 269 -14.34 10.31 14.43
N LEU A 270 -14.75 10.08 13.18
CA LEU A 270 -15.47 8.86 12.82
C LEU A 270 -14.67 7.60 13.11
N LEU A 271 -13.39 7.57 12.74
CA LEU A 271 -12.50 6.42 13.01
C LEU A 271 -12.34 6.16 14.49
N ASN A 272 -12.19 7.20 15.31
CA ASN A 272 -12.09 7.09 16.78
C ASN A 272 -13.40 6.54 17.37
N GLY A 273 -14.55 7.00 16.88
CA GLY A 273 -15.87 6.49 17.27
C GLY A 273 -16.05 5.01 16.96
N LEU A 274 -15.68 4.56 15.77
CA LEU A 274 -15.74 3.16 15.34
C LEU A 274 -14.81 2.26 16.19
N ARG A 275 -13.60 2.71 16.50
CA ARG A 275 -12.65 1.99 17.36
C ARG A 275 -13.17 1.82 18.77
N THR A 276 -13.76 2.86 19.36
CA THR A 276 -14.35 2.83 20.71
C THR A 276 -15.51 1.85 20.77
N GLN A 277 -16.38 1.80 19.77
CA GLN A 277 -17.48 0.84 19.68
C GLN A 277 -17.00 -0.62 19.60
N ARG A 278 -15.93 -0.90 18.86
CA ARG A 278 -15.32 -2.24 18.80
C ARG A 278 -14.80 -2.70 20.16
N VAL A 279 -14.13 -1.83 20.92
CA VAL A 279 -13.62 -2.13 22.26
C VAL A 279 -14.76 -2.42 23.22
N SER A 280 -15.84 -1.64 23.22
CA SER A 280 -17.01 -1.83 24.07
C SER A 280 -17.75 -3.13 23.76
N ARG A 281 -17.90 -3.51 22.49
CA ARG A 281 -18.49 -4.80 22.08
C ARG A 281 -17.66 -6.00 22.56
N LYS A 282 -16.33 -5.95 22.43
CA LYS A 282 -15.44 -7.00 22.94
C LYS A 282 -15.57 -7.16 24.46
N ARG A 283 -15.65 -6.07 25.24
CA ARG A 283 -15.85 -6.11 26.70
C ARG A 283 -17.19 -6.73 27.08
N LYS A 284 -18.27 -6.39 26.37
CA LYS A 284 -19.62 -6.98 26.61
C LYS A 284 -19.66 -8.50 26.34
N ILE A 285 -18.92 -8.99 25.34
CA ILE A 285 -18.86 -10.43 25.06
C ILE A 285 -18.07 -11.16 26.12
N LEU A 286 -16.96 -10.60 26.61
CA LEU A 286 -16.16 -11.20 27.68
C LEU A 286 -16.89 -11.24 29.01
N SER A 287 -17.76 -10.25 29.34
CA SER A 287 -18.53 -10.21 30.56
C SER A 287 -19.72 -11.19 30.60
N LYS A 288 -20.18 -11.70 29.45
CA LYS A 288 -21.26 -12.71 29.39
C LYS A 288 -20.77 -14.16 29.43
N GLY A 289 -19.47 -14.38 29.41
CA GLY A 289 -18.85 -15.72 29.42
C GLY A 289 -18.52 -16.27 30.81
N ILE A 290 -18.85 -15.55 31.89
CA ILE A 290 -18.67 -16.01 33.29
C ILE A 290 -20.07 -16.08 33.95
N LYS A 291 -20.74 -17.18 33.71
CA LYS A 291 -21.84 -17.67 34.54
C LYS A 291 -21.62 -19.16 34.79
#